data_1e3371e10fae0b429c412211f9e8a578
#
_entry.id   1e3371e10fae0b429c412211f9e8a578
#
_cell.length_a   1.000
_cell.length_b   1.000
_cell.length_c   1.000
_cell.angle_alpha   90.00
_cell.angle_beta   90.00
_cell.angle_gamma   90.00
#
_symmetry.space_group_name_H-M   'P 1'
#
loop_
_entity.id
_entity.type
_entity.pdbx_description
1 polymer ?
#
loop_
_entity_poly.entity_id
_entity_poly.type
_entity_poly.pdbx_seq_one_letter_code
_entity_poly.pdbx_strand_id
1 'polypeptide(L)'
;PFLTESQLCYVRELEAKEEKDSCIHYMRALAIGKSIQSAVDSFVNHEEDLLQGRLEQSLIDSSELAAPLNGLYQYAIKNVYQAREVIEVEAMGYKVLGELIDFFMEWVNHPSSGQSQKIAIMLQGTGVPRNNGGKAARLAHMLDYISGMTDSFALETYRKLTGIL
;
A
#
# COMPACT_ATOMS: atom_id res chain seq x y z
N PRO A 1 -17.35 -26.78 -5.07
CA PRO A 1 -16.76 -26.24 -6.28
C PRO A 1 -16.77 -24.70 -6.22
N PHE A 2 -15.66 -24.06 -6.62
CA PHE A 2 -15.51 -22.59 -6.56
C PHE A 2 -16.45 -21.87 -7.55
N LEU A 3 -16.78 -22.52 -8.67
CA LEU A 3 -17.68 -22.02 -9.71
C LEU A 3 -18.92 -22.91 -9.85
N THR A 4 -20.05 -22.29 -10.17
CA THR A 4 -21.27 -23.02 -10.57
C THR A 4 -21.12 -23.55 -11.99
N GLU A 5 -21.95 -24.54 -12.38
CA GLU A 5 -21.92 -25.10 -13.75
C GLU A 5 -22.17 -24.03 -14.81
N SER A 6 -23.08 -23.09 -14.58
CA SER A 6 -23.36 -21.98 -15.49
C SER A 6 -22.18 -21.05 -15.66
N GLN A 7 -21.46 -20.75 -14.57
CA GLN A 7 -20.25 -19.94 -14.61
C GLN A 7 -19.12 -20.63 -15.36
N LEU A 8 -18.94 -21.93 -15.15
CA LEU A 8 -17.97 -22.74 -15.89
C LEU A 8 -18.30 -22.82 -17.38
N CYS A 9 -19.57 -22.93 -17.74
CA CYS A 9 -20.02 -22.93 -19.12
C CYS A 9 -19.65 -21.60 -19.80
N TYR A 10 -19.95 -20.48 -19.16
CA TYR A 10 -19.64 -19.14 -19.69
C TYR A 10 -18.13 -18.91 -19.85
N VAL A 11 -17.32 -19.33 -18.90
CA VAL A 11 -15.84 -19.26 -19.02
C VAL A 11 -15.36 -20.05 -20.26
N ARG A 12 -15.87 -21.29 -20.45
CA ARG A 12 -15.53 -22.10 -21.64
C ARG A 12 -15.97 -21.46 -22.95
N GLU A 13 -17.12 -20.78 -22.96
CA GLU A 13 -17.57 -20.04 -24.15
C GLU A 13 -16.63 -18.89 -24.50
N LEU A 14 -16.16 -18.13 -23.51
CA LEU A 14 -15.19 -17.04 -23.70
C LEU A 14 -13.84 -17.57 -24.18
N GLU A 15 -13.37 -18.69 -23.61
CA GLU A 15 -12.15 -19.36 -24.06
C GLU A 15 -12.27 -19.84 -25.52
N ALA A 16 -13.40 -20.42 -25.88
CA ALA A 16 -13.64 -20.89 -27.25
C ALA A 16 -13.72 -19.75 -28.30
N LYS A 17 -14.10 -18.56 -27.88
CA LYS A 17 -14.09 -17.34 -28.71
C LYS A 17 -12.76 -16.60 -28.69
N GLU A 18 -11.74 -17.11 -28.00
CA GLU A 18 -10.43 -16.46 -27.80
C GLU A 18 -10.51 -15.10 -27.12
N GLU A 19 -11.60 -14.79 -26.41
CA GLU A 19 -11.81 -13.57 -25.64
C GLU A 19 -11.11 -13.62 -24.28
N LYS A 20 -9.77 -13.71 -24.29
CA LYS A 20 -8.96 -13.90 -23.08
C LYS A 20 -9.16 -12.81 -22.04
N ASP A 21 -9.21 -11.55 -22.46
CA ASP A 21 -9.37 -10.42 -21.53
C ASP A 21 -10.76 -10.46 -20.85
N SER A 22 -11.81 -10.72 -21.62
CA SER A 22 -13.17 -10.89 -21.09
C SER A 22 -13.24 -12.05 -20.08
N CYS A 23 -12.59 -13.16 -20.38
CA CYS A 23 -12.49 -14.31 -19.50
C CYS A 23 -11.79 -13.95 -18.17
N ILE A 24 -10.64 -13.28 -18.24
CA ILE A 24 -9.88 -12.85 -17.04
C ILE A 24 -10.71 -11.87 -16.20
N HIS A 25 -11.34 -10.88 -16.82
CA HIS A 25 -12.19 -9.92 -16.13
C HIS A 25 -13.38 -10.60 -15.42
N TYR A 26 -14.02 -11.54 -16.08
CA TYR A 26 -15.13 -12.30 -15.50
C TYR A 26 -14.68 -13.15 -14.31
N MET A 27 -13.59 -13.92 -14.47
CA MET A 27 -13.03 -14.74 -13.39
C MET A 27 -12.60 -13.88 -12.19
N ARG A 28 -12.00 -12.71 -12.43
CA ARG A 28 -11.63 -11.75 -11.39
C ARG A 28 -12.85 -11.26 -10.63
N ALA A 29 -13.92 -10.88 -11.33
CA ALA A 29 -15.17 -10.43 -10.70
C ALA A 29 -15.77 -11.52 -9.80
N LEU A 30 -15.80 -12.78 -10.29
CA LEU A 30 -16.26 -13.92 -9.50
C LEU A 30 -15.40 -14.16 -8.24
N ALA A 31 -14.07 -14.11 -8.39
CA ALA A 31 -13.14 -14.29 -7.28
C ALA A 31 -13.33 -13.21 -6.21
N ILE A 32 -13.46 -11.93 -6.61
CA ILE A 32 -13.73 -10.81 -5.69
C ILE A 32 -15.08 -11.02 -4.98
N GLY A 33 -16.14 -11.34 -5.71
CA GLY A 33 -17.46 -11.58 -5.13
C GLY A 33 -17.45 -12.71 -4.09
N LYS A 34 -16.77 -13.81 -4.40
CA LYS A 34 -16.59 -14.94 -3.46
C LYS A 34 -15.78 -14.55 -2.22
N SER A 35 -14.71 -13.78 -2.41
CA SER A 35 -13.88 -13.29 -1.30
C SER A 35 -14.67 -12.38 -0.36
N ILE A 36 -15.47 -11.46 -0.91
CA ILE A 36 -16.36 -10.59 -0.12
C ILE A 36 -17.35 -11.43 0.68
N GLN A 37 -18.05 -12.37 0.04
CA GLN A 37 -19.01 -13.21 0.72
C GLN A 37 -18.36 -14.03 1.86
N SER A 38 -17.20 -14.64 1.56
CA SER A 38 -16.47 -15.42 2.56
C SER A 38 -15.97 -14.57 3.74
N ALA A 39 -15.57 -13.32 3.49
CA ALA A 39 -15.20 -12.40 4.56
C ALA A 39 -16.42 -11.99 5.42
N VAL A 40 -17.57 -11.76 4.80
CA VAL A 40 -18.83 -11.45 5.51
C VAL A 40 -19.25 -12.62 6.38
N ASP A 41 -19.26 -13.84 5.84
CA ASP A 41 -19.62 -15.04 6.58
C ASP A 41 -18.65 -15.28 7.76
N SER A 42 -17.35 -15.08 7.53
CA SER A 42 -16.34 -15.15 8.58
C SER A 42 -16.55 -14.08 9.66
N PHE A 43 -16.88 -12.84 9.28
CA PHE A 43 -17.17 -11.76 10.21
C PHE A 43 -18.36 -12.12 11.11
N VAL A 44 -19.48 -12.55 10.52
CA VAL A 44 -20.70 -12.92 11.25
C VAL A 44 -20.43 -14.07 12.21
N ASN A 45 -19.67 -15.08 11.77
CA ASN A 45 -19.36 -16.26 12.60
C ASN A 45 -18.40 -15.96 13.75
N HIS A 46 -17.58 -14.90 13.65
CA HIS A 46 -16.59 -14.52 14.66
C HIS A 46 -16.88 -13.16 15.32
N GLU A 47 -18.11 -12.64 15.21
CA GLU A 47 -18.48 -11.31 15.72
C GLU A 47 -18.11 -11.15 17.22
N GLU A 48 -18.43 -12.12 18.06
CA GLU A 48 -18.13 -12.10 19.49
C GLU A 48 -16.62 -12.06 19.76
N ASP A 49 -15.83 -12.84 19.02
CA ASP A 49 -14.37 -12.87 19.18
C ASP A 49 -13.71 -11.58 18.68
N LEU A 50 -14.26 -10.97 17.64
CA LEU A 50 -13.85 -9.66 17.16
C LEU A 50 -14.10 -8.56 18.20
N LEU A 51 -15.31 -8.52 18.76
CA LEU A 51 -15.69 -7.53 19.78
C LEU A 51 -14.85 -7.65 21.06
N GLN A 52 -14.40 -8.84 21.38
CA GLN A 52 -13.58 -9.11 22.56
C GLN A 52 -12.06 -9.09 22.26
N GLY A 53 -11.66 -8.83 21.03
CA GLY A 53 -10.25 -8.79 20.62
C GLY A 53 -9.54 -10.15 20.68
N ARG A 54 -10.27 -11.26 20.56
CA ARG A 54 -9.72 -12.64 20.60
C ARG A 54 -9.39 -13.21 19.22
N LEU A 55 -9.90 -12.63 18.14
CA LEU A 55 -9.61 -13.10 16.80
C LEU A 55 -8.19 -12.66 16.39
N GLU A 56 -7.24 -13.61 16.36
CA GLU A 56 -5.84 -13.36 16.02
C GLU A 56 -5.58 -13.44 14.52
N GLN A 57 -6.45 -14.12 13.76
CA GLN A 57 -6.29 -14.30 12.31
C GLN A 57 -7.12 -13.28 11.53
N SER A 58 -6.76 -13.04 10.27
CA SER A 58 -7.60 -12.23 9.39
C SER A 58 -8.92 -12.95 9.08
N LEU A 59 -9.96 -12.19 8.70
CA LEU A 59 -11.26 -12.76 8.32
C LEU A 59 -11.14 -13.76 7.17
N ILE A 60 -10.24 -13.52 6.25
CA ILE A 60 -9.99 -14.42 5.11
C ILE A 60 -9.25 -15.68 5.57
N ASP A 61 -8.26 -15.56 6.46
CA ASP A 61 -7.51 -16.71 6.98
C ASP A 61 -8.41 -17.62 7.86
N SER A 62 -9.45 -17.06 8.45
CA SER A 62 -10.47 -17.78 9.21
C SER A 62 -11.59 -18.38 8.34
N SER A 63 -11.49 -18.23 7.02
CA SER A 63 -12.51 -18.62 6.06
C SER A 63 -12.15 -19.87 5.25
N GLU A 64 -13.13 -20.44 4.56
CA GLU A 64 -12.91 -21.57 3.63
C GLU A 64 -12.01 -21.22 2.43
N LEU A 65 -11.81 -19.92 2.15
CA LEU A 65 -10.95 -19.44 1.06
C LEU A 65 -9.51 -19.21 1.48
N ALA A 66 -9.13 -19.44 2.73
CA ALA A 66 -7.77 -19.25 3.23
C ALA A 66 -6.72 -19.97 2.36
N ALA A 67 -6.89 -21.27 2.13
CA ALA A 67 -5.92 -22.08 1.39
C ALA A 67 -5.81 -21.67 -0.10
N PRO A 68 -6.89 -21.53 -0.89
CA PRO A 68 -6.79 -21.11 -2.28
C PRO A 68 -6.25 -19.68 -2.42
N LEU A 69 -6.61 -18.73 -1.54
CA LEU A 69 -6.10 -17.37 -1.60
C LEU A 69 -4.63 -17.28 -1.18
N ASN A 70 -4.19 -18.07 -0.20
CA ASN A 70 -2.77 -18.17 0.11
C ASN A 70 -1.96 -18.74 -1.06
N GLY A 71 -2.47 -19.74 -1.76
CA GLY A 71 -1.83 -20.26 -2.99
C GLY A 71 -1.67 -19.19 -4.07
N LEU A 72 -2.70 -18.38 -4.30
CA LEU A 72 -2.67 -17.26 -5.24
C LEU A 72 -1.68 -16.17 -4.77
N TYR A 73 -1.66 -15.86 -3.47
CA TYR A 73 -0.72 -14.91 -2.88
C TYR A 73 0.73 -15.35 -3.08
N GLN A 74 1.06 -16.61 -2.81
CA GLN A 74 2.42 -17.15 -3.02
C GLN A 74 2.83 -17.09 -4.50
N TYR A 75 1.88 -17.39 -5.40
CA TYR A 75 2.13 -17.23 -6.83
C TYR A 75 2.41 -15.78 -7.22
N ALA A 76 1.63 -14.82 -6.70
CA ALA A 76 1.82 -13.39 -6.94
C ALA A 76 3.17 -12.90 -6.40
N ILE A 77 3.55 -13.29 -5.16
CA ILE A 77 4.87 -12.96 -4.59
C ILE A 77 5.98 -13.38 -5.55
N LYS A 78 5.95 -14.62 -6.01
CA LYS A 78 7.02 -15.18 -6.83
C LYS A 78 7.08 -14.58 -8.24
N ASN A 79 5.94 -14.34 -8.87
CA ASN A 79 5.90 -14.04 -10.31
C ASN A 79 5.58 -12.57 -10.63
N VAL A 80 5.07 -11.80 -9.65
CA VAL A 80 4.74 -10.39 -9.83
C VAL A 80 5.63 -9.53 -8.94
N TYR A 81 5.55 -9.71 -7.62
CA TYR A 81 6.26 -8.83 -6.68
C TYR A 81 7.78 -9.01 -6.69
N GLN A 82 8.28 -10.17 -7.10
CA GLN A 82 9.72 -10.42 -7.30
C GLN A 82 10.18 -10.18 -8.74
N ALA A 83 9.33 -9.65 -9.60
CA ALA A 83 9.75 -9.25 -10.94
C ALA A 83 10.76 -8.10 -10.85
N ARG A 84 11.76 -8.12 -11.74
CA ARG A 84 12.88 -7.17 -11.72
C ARG A 84 12.39 -5.72 -11.75
N GLU A 85 11.42 -5.42 -12.59
CA GLU A 85 10.86 -4.09 -12.77
C GLU A 85 10.21 -3.56 -11.46
N VAL A 86 9.56 -4.45 -10.70
CA VAL A 86 8.96 -4.10 -9.40
C VAL A 86 10.04 -3.85 -8.36
N ILE A 87 11.05 -4.73 -8.28
CA ILE A 87 12.17 -4.57 -7.35
C ILE A 87 12.97 -3.28 -7.63
N GLU A 88 13.17 -2.92 -8.90
CA GLU A 88 13.86 -1.67 -9.26
C GLU A 88 13.07 -0.43 -8.77
N VAL A 89 11.75 -0.43 -8.92
CA VAL A 89 10.89 0.66 -8.41
C VAL A 89 10.88 0.70 -6.88
N GLU A 90 10.81 -0.46 -6.23
CA GLU A 90 10.86 -0.56 -4.78
C GLU A 90 12.20 -0.07 -4.21
N ALA A 91 13.31 -0.49 -4.80
CA ALA A 91 14.64 -0.03 -4.42
C ALA A 91 14.81 1.49 -4.59
N MET A 92 14.27 2.05 -5.68
CA MET A 92 14.22 3.49 -5.89
C MET A 92 13.40 4.19 -4.80
N GLY A 93 12.25 3.65 -4.43
CA GLY A 93 11.39 4.18 -3.37
C GLY A 93 12.11 4.24 -2.03
N TYR A 94 12.80 3.19 -1.62
CA TYR A 94 13.64 3.16 -0.40
C TYR A 94 14.71 4.26 -0.44
N LYS A 95 15.39 4.43 -1.57
CA LYS A 95 16.43 5.45 -1.72
C LYS A 95 15.85 6.85 -1.58
N VAL A 96 14.76 7.14 -2.31
CA VAL A 96 14.12 8.46 -2.31
C VAL A 96 13.60 8.82 -0.92
N LEU A 97 12.84 7.93 -0.29
CA LEU A 97 12.26 8.20 1.03
C LEU A 97 13.32 8.31 2.11
N GLY A 98 14.35 7.44 2.07
CA GLY A 98 15.45 7.49 3.04
C GLY A 98 16.17 8.84 3.00
N GLU A 99 16.54 9.32 1.83
CA GLU A 99 17.22 10.60 1.70
C GLU A 99 16.34 11.82 2.01
N LEU A 100 15.05 11.76 1.69
CA LEU A 100 14.11 12.80 2.13
C LEU A 100 13.99 12.86 3.64
N ILE A 101 13.89 11.71 4.32
CA ILE A 101 13.85 11.62 5.78
C ILE A 101 15.14 12.21 6.36
N ASP A 102 16.30 11.78 5.89
CA ASP A 102 17.60 12.26 6.37
C ASP A 102 17.74 13.77 6.20
N PHE A 103 17.34 14.30 5.04
CA PHE A 103 17.36 15.75 4.76
C PHE A 103 16.48 16.54 5.75
N PHE A 104 15.23 16.12 5.96
CA PHE A 104 14.32 16.82 6.85
C PHE A 104 14.64 16.59 8.33
N MET A 105 15.30 15.47 8.68
CA MET A 105 15.76 15.20 10.04
C MET A 105 16.79 16.22 10.54
N GLU A 106 17.53 16.88 9.65
CA GLU A 106 18.41 18.00 10.04
C GLU A 106 17.63 19.11 10.74
N TRP A 107 16.47 19.51 10.22
CA TRP A 107 15.60 20.48 10.88
C TRP A 107 15.04 19.98 12.20
N VAL A 108 14.70 18.70 12.32
CA VAL A 108 14.21 18.12 13.58
C VAL A 108 15.26 18.17 14.68
N ASN A 109 16.51 17.86 14.34
CA ASN A 109 17.62 17.75 15.28
C ASN A 109 18.28 19.10 15.58
N HIS A 110 18.48 19.96 14.58
CA HIS A 110 19.24 21.21 14.66
C HIS A 110 18.42 22.41 14.14
N PRO A 111 17.27 22.75 14.77
CA PRO A 111 16.30 23.72 14.23
C PRO A 111 16.85 25.14 14.04
N SER A 112 17.96 25.48 14.70
CA SER A 112 18.58 26.80 14.64
C SER A 112 19.67 26.92 13.57
N SER A 113 20.01 25.82 12.86
CA SER A 113 21.00 25.88 11.78
C SER A 113 20.48 26.67 10.57
N GLY A 114 21.39 27.29 9.81
CA GLY A 114 21.02 28.05 8.61
C GLY A 114 20.33 27.16 7.55
N GLN A 115 20.69 25.89 7.47
CA GLN A 115 20.05 24.89 6.61
C GLN A 115 18.63 24.60 7.11
N SER A 116 18.46 24.38 8.40
CA SER A 116 17.17 24.09 9.01
C SER A 116 16.16 25.23 8.84
N GLN A 117 16.61 26.47 8.83
CA GLN A 117 15.73 27.60 8.54
C GLN A 117 15.16 27.54 7.11
N LYS A 118 15.96 27.10 6.11
CA LYS A 118 15.48 26.88 4.75
C LYS A 118 14.53 25.71 4.66
N ILE A 119 14.81 24.61 5.34
CA ILE A 119 13.91 23.45 5.44
C ILE A 119 12.58 23.85 6.06
N ALA A 120 12.59 24.64 7.13
CA ALA A 120 11.36 25.16 7.76
C ALA A 120 10.49 25.97 6.78
N ILE A 121 11.08 26.69 5.82
CA ILE A 121 10.35 27.40 4.77
C ILE A 121 9.70 26.40 3.80
N MET A 122 10.38 25.32 3.42
CA MET A 122 9.82 24.27 2.55
C MET A 122 8.61 23.57 3.20
N LEU A 123 8.63 23.43 4.51
CA LEU A 123 7.54 22.85 5.29
C LEU A 123 6.38 23.82 5.56
N GLN A 124 6.52 25.12 5.21
CA GLN A 124 5.43 26.09 5.37
C GLN A 124 4.29 25.84 4.37
N GLY A 125 3.07 25.92 4.85
CA GLY A 125 1.87 25.71 4.01
C GLY A 125 1.22 24.33 4.23
N THR A 126 1.80 23.45 5.02
CA THR A 126 1.23 22.13 5.33
C THR A 126 0.34 22.10 6.58
N GLY A 127 -0.08 23.28 7.08
CA GLY A 127 -1.09 23.41 8.16
C GLY A 127 -0.57 23.19 9.58
N VAL A 128 0.76 23.09 9.79
CA VAL A 128 1.33 22.81 11.12
C VAL A 128 1.94 24.05 11.79
N PRO A 129 1.85 24.15 13.13
CA PRO A 129 2.22 25.34 13.87
C PRO A 129 3.72 25.68 13.76
N ARG A 130 4.00 26.97 13.60
CA ARG A 130 5.33 27.56 13.74
C ARG A 130 5.98 27.11 15.05
N ASN A 131 7.18 26.57 14.98
CA ASN A 131 8.34 26.58 15.91
C ASN A 131 8.14 26.46 17.45
N ASN A 132 6.96 26.35 17.99
CA ASN A 132 6.75 26.32 19.45
C ASN A 132 6.57 24.91 20.02
N GLY A 133 6.68 23.87 19.19
CA GLY A 133 6.68 22.49 19.62
C GLY A 133 8.10 21.96 19.81
N GLY A 134 8.35 21.15 20.83
CA GLY A 134 9.62 20.46 21.04
C GLY A 134 9.99 19.52 19.87
N LYS A 135 11.06 18.76 20.01
CA LYS A 135 11.56 17.82 19.01
C LYS A 135 10.47 16.86 18.48
N ALA A 136 9.58 16.39 19.38
CA ALA A 136 8.48 15.49 19.01
C ALA A 136 7.49 16.13 18.02
N ALA A 137 7.13 17.41 18.24
CA ALA A 137 6.23 18.13 17.34
C ALA A 137 6.86 18.35 15.95
N ARG A 138 8.16 18.67 15.89
CA ARG A 138 8.88 18.78 14.61
C ARG A 138 8.95 17.44 13.88
N LEU A 139 9.20 16.36 14.61
CA LEU A 139 9.21 15.00 14.03
C LEU A 139 7.85 14.63 13.46
N ALA A 140 6.78 14.84 14.21
CA ALA A 140 5.43 14.58 13.72
C ALA A 140 5.12 15.38 12.47
N HIS A 141 5.47 16.68 12.46
CA HIS A 141 5.27 17.53 11.27
C HIS A 141 6.04 17.05 10.05
N MET A 142 7.29 16.66 10.21
CA MET A 142 8.10 16.09 9.13
C MET A 142 7.46 14.81 8.57
N LEU A 143 7.01 13.92 9.48
CA LEU A 143 6.36 12.68 9.07
C LEU A 143 5.06 12.94 8.32
N ASP A 144 4.22 13.86 8.79
CA ASP A 144 2.99 14.26 8.11
C ASP A 144 3.27 14.82 6.71
N TYR A 145 4.32 15.64 6.59
CA TYR A 145 4.72 16.20 5.30
C TYR A 145 5.16 15.12 4.31
N ILE A 146 6.05 14.22 4.73
CA ILE A 146 6.58 13.15 3.85
C ILE A 146 5.47 12.14 3.51
N SER A 147 4.67 11.72 4.49
CA SER A 147 3.59 10.75 4.26
C SER A 147 2.44 11.32 3.41
N GLY A 148 2.28 12.64 3.39
CA GLY A 148 1.32 13.34 2.52
C GLY A 148 1.80 13.55 1.08
N MET A 149 3.05 13.20 0.76
CA MET A 149 3.57 13.32 -0.61
C MET A 149 2.95 12.24 -1.52
N THR A 150 2.67 12.62 -2.77
CA THR A 150 2.50 11.64 -3.85
C THR A 150 3.86 11.13 -4.30
N ASP A 151 3.91 9.95 -4.92
CA ASP A 151 5.16 9.39 -5.47
C ASP A 151 5.88 10.36 -6.40
N SER A 152 5.12 11.01 -7.29
CA SER A 152 5.67 12.00 -8.21
C SER A 152 6.26 13.21 -7.50
N PHE A 153 5.59 13.71 -6.46
CA PHE A 153 6.07 14.86 -5.69
C PHE A 153 7.31 14.51 -4.86
N ALA A 154 7.35 13.32 -4.25
CA ALA A 154 8.53 12.83 -3.53
C ALA A 154 9.75 12.72 -4.46
N LEU A 155 9.57 12.13 -5.64
CA LEU A 155 10.63 12.00 -6.64
C LEU A 155 11.11 13.35 -7.17
N GLU A 156 10.20 14.29 -7.44
CA GLU A 156 10.55 15.64 -7.88
C GLU A 156 11.32 16.41 -6.80
N THR A 157 10.86 16.31 -5.54
CA THR A 157 11.53 16.92 -4.39
C THR A 157 12.93 16.34 -4.22
N TYR A 158 13.07 15.02 -4.27
CA TYR A 158 14.36 14.34 -4.21
C TYR A 158 15.32 14.83 -5.31
N ARG A 159 14.86 14.89 -6.57
CA ARG A 159 15.65 15.39 -7.70
C ARG A 159 16.15 16.81 -7.47
N LYS A 160 15.27 17.71 -7.03
CA LYS A 160 15.63 19.10 -6.71
C LYS A 160 16.67 19.19 -5.60
N LEU A 161 16.57 18.37 -4.56
CA LEU A 161 17.52 18.37 -3.44
C LEU A 161 18.88 17.79 -3.82
N THR A 162 18.91 16.81 -4.72
CA THR A 162 20.17 16.19 -5.20
C THR A 162 20.79 16.91 -6.41
N GLY A 163 20.12 17.92 -6.96
CA GLY A 163 20.60 18.68 -8.13
C GLY A 163 20.44 17.92 -9.46
N ILE A 164 19.64 16.87 -9.49
CA ILE A 164 19.29 16.13 -10.71
C ILE A 164 18.06 16.80 -11.33
N LEU A 165 18.28 17.68 -12.31
CA LEU A 165 17.22 18.39 -13.03
C LEU A 165 16.73 17.62 -14.25
#